data_8d81647bcd7d97755a466d4d5671ec3e
#
_entry.id   8d81647bcd7d97755a466d4d5671ec3e
#
_cell.length_a   1.000
_cell.length_b   1.000
_cell.length_c   1.000
_cell.angle_alpha   90.00
_cell.angle_beta   90.00
_cell.angle_gamma   90.00
#
_symmetry.space_group_name_H-M   'P 1'
#
loop_
_entity.id
_entity.type
_entity.pdbx_description
1 polymer ?
#
loop_
_entity_poly.entity_id
_entity_poly.type
_entity_poly.pdbx_seq_one_letter_code
_entity_poly.pdbx_strand_id
1 'polypeptide(L)'
;MLLSLRICAMCMYVYAHEETMKIYGDYHTHTYASDGRATLKQQATAASLLGIREIAVTDHSFASTIFHMTRRKFEKQKAEAQSIDLPVKVLCGIEANLVNPQGDIDVPSDVVRECDVLVVGFHRYIGFKGEKRGGYARAWLFQNGFCGLEKRKELVEVNTAAYIEAMRKFPIDCIAHLNHRALVDVERVCEEAKRQGVYIELNEKHLDALEGSVAALIESGVNFIVGTDAHDAKKLGKMDKIAAFIEKYDLPRERVFGIDGRKPTFKDKKRFCE
;
A
#
# COMPACT_ATOMS: atom_id res chain seq x y z
N MET A 1 60.71 -29.30 -0.53
CA MET A 1 60.28 -28.19 -1.41
C MET A 1 58.76 -28.13 -1.30
N LEU A 2 58.25 -27.37 -0.29
CA LEU A 2 56.83 -27.22 0.05
C LEU A 2 56.32 -25.96 -0.61
N LEU A 3 55.55 -26.07 -1.69
CA LEU A 3 54.81 -24.93 -2.26
C LEU A 3 53.57 -24.66 -1.41
N SER A 4 53.65 -23.59 -0.64
CA SER A 4 52.52 -23.06 0.11
C SER A 4 51.55 -22.38 -0.88
N LEU A 5 50.40 -22.99 -1.10
CA LEU A 5 49.23 -22.33 -1.74
C LEU A 5 48.65 -21.30 -0.78
N ARG A 6 49.03 -20.05 -0.91
CA ARG A 6 48.33 -18.93 -0.37
C ARG A 6 47.09 -18.70 -1.26
N ILE A 7 45.99 -19.33 -0.93
CA ILE A 7 44.68 -18.94 -1.49
C ILE A 7 44.33 -17.55 -0.92
N CYS A 8 44.28 -16.57 -1.81
CA CYS A 8 44.05 -15.20 -1.49
C CYS A 8 42.60 -15.06 -0.87
N ALA A 9 42.51 -14.62 0.37
CA ALA A 9 41.26 -14.37 1.07
C ALA A 9 40.33 -13.40 0.32
N MET A 10 40.83 -12.71 -0.71
CA MET A 10 40.09 -11.81 -1.57
C MET A 10 39.20 -12.52 -2.59
N CYS A 11 39.42 -13.82 -2.89
CA CYS A 11 38.54 -14.61 -3.76
C CYS A 11 37.34 -15.23 -3.04
N MET A 12 37.27 -15.22 -1.72
CA MET A 12 36.13 -15.73 -0.97
C MET A 12 35.01 -14.67 -0.76
N TYR A 13 35.24 -13.41 -1.15
CA TYR A 13 34.25 -12.34 -0.99
C TYR A 13 33.34 -12.12 -2.22
N VAL A 14 33.48 -12.92 -3.28
CA VAL A 14 32.78 -12.72 -4.56
C VAL A 14 31.63 -13.71 -4.79
N TYR A 15 31.32 -14.61 -3.85
CA TYR A 15 30.13 -15.45 -3.88
C TYR A 15 29.26 -15.24 -2.63
N ALA A 16 29.02 -13.97 -2.27
CA ALA A 16 27.74 -13.67 -1.65
C ALA A 16 26.70 -13.84 -2.76
N HIS A 17 26.01 -14.96 -2.79
CA HIS A 17 24.80 -15.08 -3.60
C HIS A 17 23.93 -13.87 -3.22
N GLU A 18 23.78 -12.89 -4.12
CA GLU A 18 22.66 -11.97 -4.08
C GLU A 18 21.41 -12.84 -4.07
N GLU A 19 20.86 -13.10 -2.87
CA GLU A 19 19.57 -13.77 -2.79
C GLU A 19 18.56 -12.84 -3.43
N THR A 20 18.18 -13.15 -4.66
CA THR A 20 17.16 -12.42 -5.39
C THR A 20 15.91 -12.35 -4.52
N MET A 21 15.36 -11.16 -4.37
CA MET A 21 14.14 -10.91 -3.61
C MET A 21 13.03 -11.85 -4.10
N LYS A 22 12.51 -12.71 -3.21
CA LYS A 22 11.40 -13.60 -3.52
C LYS A 22 10.09 -12.95 -3.15
N ILE A 23 9.21 -12.73 -4.13
CA ILE A 23 7.90 -12.17 -3.90
C ILE A 23 7.01 -13.24 -3.27
N TYR A 24 6.51 -12.95 -2.06
CA TYR A 24 5.54 -13.78 -1.36
C TYR A 24 4.12 -13.35 -1.64
N GLY A 25 3.85 -12.04 -1.65
CA GLY A 25 2.53 -11.46 -1.86
C GLY A 25 2.57 -10.10 -2.54
N ASP A 26 1.41 -9.69 -3.07
CA ASP A 26 1.16 -8.37 -3.65
C ASP A 26 -0.12 -7.81 -3.01
N TYR A 27 0.02 -6.73 -2.25
CA TYR A 27 -1.04 -6.27 -1.34
C TYR A 27 -1.77 -5.02 -1.82
N HIS A 28 -1.53 -4.62 -3.07
CA HIS A 28 -2.25 -3.51 -3.69
C HIS A 28 -2.47 -3.79 -5.18
N THR A 29 -3.69 -4.22 -5.52
CA THR A 29 -4.08 -4.53 -6.89
C THR A 29 -5.53 -4.13 -7.17
N HIS A 30 -5.82 -3.79 -8.45
CA HIS A 30 -7.13 -3.32 -8.91
C HIS A 30 -7.73 -4.23 -9.96
N THR A 31 -9.07 -4.40 -9.90
CA THR A 31 -9.83 -5.21 -10.84
C THR A 31 -10.84 -4.38 -11.66
N TYR A 32 -11.62 -5.05 -12.50
CA TYR A 32 -12.78 -4.42 -13.18
C TYR A 32 -13.85 -3.88 -12.21
N ALA A 33 -13.77 -4.17 -10.91
CA ALA A 33 -14.69 -3.57 -9.93
C ALA A 33 -14.43 -2.07 -9.78
N SER A 34 -13.18 -1.61 -10.02
CA SER A 34 -12.81 -0.20 -10.13
C SER A 34 -12.25 0.13 -11.52
N ASP A 35 -10.96 0.36 -11.66
CA ASP A 35 -10.30 0.82 -12.87
C ASP A 35 -9.25 -0.15 -13.42
N GLY A 36 -9.14 -1.32 -12.82
CA GLY A 36 -8.30 -2.39 -13.32
C GLY A 36 -8.84 -3.01 -14.63
N ARG A 37 -7.98 -3.74 -15.34
CA ARG A 37 -8.26 -4.39 -16.63
C ARG A 37 -8.30 -5.91 -16.53
N ALA A 38 -8.39 -6.45 -15.34
CA ALA A 38 -8.45 -7.87 -15.08
C ALA A 38 -9.57 -8.20 -14.10
N THR A 39 -10.15 -9.39 -14.21
CA THR A 39 -11.02 -9.94 -13.19
C THR A 39 -10.19 -10.41 -12.01
N LEU A 40 -10.80 -10.55 -10.83
CA LEU A 40 -10.17 -11.13 -9.66
C LEU A 40 -9.61 -12.52 -9.97
N LYS A 41 -10.37 -13.36 -10.68
CA LYS A 41 -9.93 -14.69 -11.11
C LYS A 41 -8.68 -14.64 -11.99
N GLN A 42 -8.59 -13.68 -12.93
CA GLN A 42 -7.41 -13.51 -13.78
C GLN A 42 -6.19 -13.09 -12.96
N GLN A 43 -6.34 -12.20 -11.97
CA GLN A 43 -5.26 -11.84 -11.06
C GLN A 43 -4.81 -13.02 -10.20
N ALA A 44 -5.76 -13.76 -9.61
CA ALA A 44 -5.45 -14.96 -8.83
C ALA A 44 -4.73 -16.02 -9.67
N THR A 45 -5.13 -16.20 -10.94
CA THR A 45 -4.45 -17.12 -11.85
C THR A 45 -3.03 -16.67 -12.15
N ALA A 46 -2.83 -15.38 -12.44
CA ALA A 46 -1.50 -14.81 -12.67
C ALA A 46 -0.60 -14.96 -11.43
N ALA A 47 -1.11 -14.66 -10.24
CA ALA A 47 -0.39 -14.84 -8.98
C ALA A 47 0.04 -16.30 -8.76
N SER A 48 -0.88 -17.22 -8.99
CA SER A 48 -0.60 -18.67 -8.88
C SER A 48 0.50 -19.12 -9.85
N LEU A 49 0.45 -18.68 -11.11
CA LEU A 49 1.46 -19.00 -12.11
C LEU A 49 2.84 -18.41 -11.77
N LEU A 50 2.89 -17.28 -11.10
CA LEU A 50 4.11 -16.63 -10.62
C LEU A 50 4.62 -17.22 -9.28
N GLY A 51 3.89 -18.16 -8.67
CA GLY A 51 4.23 -18.72 -7.37
C GLY A 51 3.98 -17.78 -6.20
N ILE A 52 3.25 -16.69 -6.42
CA ILE A 52 2.82 -15.75 -5.36
C ILE A 52 1.79 -16.45 -4.48
N ARG A 53 1.96 -16.34 -3.17
CA ARG A 53 1.16 -17.08 -2.18
C ARG A 53 -0.07 -16.32 -1.69
N GLU A 54 -0.03 -15.00 -1.72
CA GLU A 54 -1.12 -14.16 -1.23
C GLU A 54 -1.23 -12.88 -2.07
N ILE A 55 -2.45 -12.47 -2.43
CA ILE A 55 -2.71 -11.18 -3.06
C ILE A 55 -3.85 -10.47 -2.33
N ALA A 56 -3.80 -9.14 -2.25
CA ALA A 56 -4.93 -8.32 -1.84
C ALA A 56 -5.50 -7.58 -3.06
N VAL A 57 -6.78 -7.79 -3.32
CA VAL A 57 -7.54 -6.99 -4.28
C VAL A 57 -8.13 -5.82 -3.52
N THR A 58 -7.62 -4.62 -3.78
CA THR A 58 -7.90 -3.39 -3.03
C THR A 58 -8.48 -2.33 -3.96
N ASP A 59 -9.55 -2.66 -4.65
CA ASP A 59 -10.22 -1.76 -5.57
C ASP A 59 -10.60 -0.43 -4.92
N HIS A 60 -10.59 0.66 -5.70
CA HIS A 60 -10.94 2.01 -5.26
C HIS A 60 -12.31 2.07 -4.58
N SER A 61 -12.42 2.91 -3.57
CA SER A 61 -13.55 2.98 -2.66
C SER A 61 -14.76 3.78 -3.19
N PHE A 62 -15.65 4.15 -2.29
CA PHE A 62 -17.01 4.60 -2.58
C PHE A 62 -17.12 6.03 -3.12
N ALA A 63 -16.13 6.88 -2.86
CA ALA A 63 -16.18 8.27 -3.30
C ALA A 63 -15.39 8.56 -4.58
N SER A 64 -14.77 7.56 -5.20
CA SER A 64 -14.19 7.74 -6.53
C SER A 64 -15.26 8.22 -7.51
N THR A 65 -14.98 9.26 -8.29
CA THR A 65 -15.96 9.86 -9.21
C THR A 65 -16.21 9.02 -10.45
N ILE A 66 -15.22 8.22 -10.85
CA ILE A 66 -15.22 7.49 -12.13
C ILE A 66 -15.45 6.00 -11.89
N PHE A 67 -14.74 5.42 -10.92
CA PHE A 67 -14.66 3.98 -10.70
C PHE A 67 -15.07 3.58 -9.27
N HIS A 68 -16.17 4.15 -8.79
CA HIS A 68 -16.60 3.95 -7.41
C HIS A 68 -17.05 2.53 -7.11
N MET A 69 -16.67 2.07 -5.92
CA MET A 69 -17.20 0.86 -5.30
C MET A 69 -18.68 1.06 -4.93
N THR A 70 -19.41 -0.02 -4.92
CA THR A 70 -20.76 -0.09 -4.33
C THR A 70 -20.81 -1.29 -3.40
N ARG A 71 -21.75 -1.30 -2.45
CA ARG A 71 -21.95 -2.45 -1.56
C ARG A 71 -22.07 -3.76 -2.35
N ARG A 72 -22.89 -3.76 -3.40
CA ARG A 72 -23.11 -4.94 -4.27
C ARG A 72 -21.83 -5.40 -4.97
N LYS A 73 -20.98 -4.47 -5.45
CA LYS A 73 -19.68 -4.81 -6.06
C LYS A 73 -18.75 -5.44 -5.04
N PHE A 74 -18.68 -4.88 -3.84
CA PHE A 74 -17.84 -5.39 -2.74
C PHE A 74 -18.27 -6.80 -2.32
N GLU A 75 -19.56 -7.04 -2.11
CA GLU A 75 -20.10 -8.37 -1.79
C GLU A 75 -19.79 -9.41 -2.87
N LYS A 76 -19.95 -9.03 -4.14
CA LYS A 76 -19.59 -9.90 -5.28
C LYS A 76 -18.11 -10.23 -5.28
N GLN A 77 -17.25 -9.23 -5.09
CA GLN A 77 -15.79 -9.40 -5.04
C GLN A 77 -15.38 -10.32 -3.88
N LYS A 78 -15.99 -10.13 -2.71
CA LYS A 78 -15.73 -10.97 -1.53
C LYS A 78 -16.13 -12.42 -1.76
N ALA A 79 -17.33 -12.65 -2.32
CA ALA A 79 -17.80 -13.99 -2.68
C ALA A 79 -16.88 -14.64 -3.74
N GLU A 80 -16.44 -13.89 -4.75
CA GLU A 80 -15.52 -14.38 -5.78
C GLU A 80 -14.17 -14.74 -5.15
N ALA A 81 -13.61 -13.89 -4.27
CA ALA A 81 -12.35 -14.17 -3.57
C ALA A 81 -12.41 -15.46 -2.75
N GLN A 82 -13.53 -15.70 -2.06
CA GLN A 82 -13.75 -16.92 -1.29
C GLN A 82 -13.94 -18.18 -2.15
N SER A 83 -14.33 -18.02 -3.40
CA SER A 83 -14.57 -19.13 -4.34
C SER A 83 -13.31 -19.54 -5.13
N ILE A 84 -12.21 -18.83 -4.98
CA ILE A 84 -10.94 -19.13 -5.68
C ILE A 84 -10.36 -20.44 -5.14
N ASP A 85 -10.29 -21.43 -6.03
CA ASP A 85 -9.63 -22.72 -5.78
C ASP A 85 -8.29 -22.77 -6.54
N LEU A 86 -7.30 -22.04 -6.05
CA LEU A 86 -5.94 -21.94 -6.58
C LEU A 86 -4.96 -21.87 -5.41
N PRO A 87 -3.67 -22.24 -5.59
CA PRO A 87 -2.65 -22.21 -4.54
C PRO A 87 -2.19 -20.77 -4.22
N VAL A 88 -3.12 -19.82 -4.21
CA VAL A 88 -2.94 -18.44 -3.81
C VAL A 88 -4.10 -18.01 -2.93
N LYS A 89 -3.80 -17.36 -1.81
CA LYS A 89 -4.83 -16.77 -0.96
C LYS A 89 -5.19 -15.39 -1.50
N VAL A 90 -6.47 -15.17 -1.76
CA VAL A 90 -7.01 -13.87 -2.19
C VAL A 90 -7.67 -13.18 -1.00
N LEU A 91 -7.19 -11.98 -0.69
CA LEU A 91 -7.74 -11.09 0.32
C LEU A 91 -8.64 -10.05 -0.37
N CYS A 92 -9.87 -9.89 0.14
CA CYS A 92 -10.79 -8.88 -0.35
C CYS A 92 -10.61 -7.60 0.49
N GLY A 93 -9.90 -6.63 -0.09
CA GLY A 93 -9.60 -5.35 0.52
C GLY A 93 -10.32 -4.18 -0.14
N ILE A 94 -10.02 -2.99 0.34
CA ILE A 94 -10.46 -1.70 -0.22
C ILE A 94 -9.31 -0.71 -0.12
N GLU A 95 -9.07 0.03 -1.20
CA GLU A 95 -8.27 1.24 -1.15
C GLU A 95 -9.18 2.45 -0.92
N ALA A 96 -9.24 2.88 0.35
CA ALA A 96 -10.02 4.01 0.82
C ALA A 96 -9.33 5.34 0.50
N ASN A 97 -10.14 6.37 0.27
CA ASN A 97 -9.65 7.73 0.14
C ASN A 97 -9.69 8.47 1.48
N LEU A 98 -8.61 9.18 1.80
CA LEU A 98 -8.65 10.25 2.79
C LEU A 98 -9.46 11.42 2.21
N VAL A 99 -10.54 11.83 2.86
CA VAL A 99 -11.54 12.73 2.25
C VAL A 99 -11.61 14.12 2.85
N ASN A 100 -10.99 14.34 3.99
CA ASN A 100 -10.93 15.66 4.64
C ASN A 100 -9.73 15.77 5.61
N PRO A 101 -9.39 16.97 6.04
CA PRO A 101 -8.32 17.22 7.02
C PRO A 101 -8.56 16.61 8.42
N GLN A 102 -9.77 16.19 8.72
CA GLN A 102 -10.12 15.54 9.99
C GLN A 102 -9.78 14.05 9.99
N GLY A 103 -9.25 13.51 8.88
CA GLY A 103 -8.84 12.12 8.78
C GLY A 103 -10.01 11.15 8.54
N ASP A 104 -11.13 11.62 7.99
CA ASP A 104 -12.22 10.71 7.61
C ASP A 104 -11.89 10.01 6.28
N ILE A 105 -12.40 8.79 6.14
CA ILE A 105 -12.30 7.98 4.93
C ILE A 105 -13.67 7.75 4.30
N ASP A 106 -13.69 7.32 3.04
CA ASP A 106 -14.92 7.16 2.25
C ASP A 106 -15.48 5.75 2.22
N VAL A 107 -15.14 4.92 3.19
CA VAL A 107 -15.63 3.54 3.29
C VAL A 107 -16.68 3.45 4.40
N PRO A 108 -17.88 2.88 4.12
CA PRO A 108 -18.88 2.62 5.16
C PRO A 108 -18.35 1.66 6.24
N SER A 109 -18.71 1.88 7.50
CA SER A 109 -18.24 1.10 8.65
C SER A 109 -18.55 -0.39 8.56
N ASP A 110 -19.68 -0.74 7.95
CA ASP A 110 -20.05 -2.14 7.71
C ASP A 110 -19.11 -2.81 6.71
N VAL A 111 -18.67 -2.09 5.67
CA VAL A 111 -17.65 -2.58 4.72
C VAL A 111 -16.27 -2.68 5.39
N VAL A 112 -15.90 -1.69 6.22
CA VAL A 112 -14.66 -1.75 7.02
C VAL A 112 -14.61 -3.02 7.86
N ARG A 113 -15.72 -3.36 8.55
CA ARG A 113 -15.80 -4.59 9.35
C ARG A 113 -15.66 -5.88 8.56
N GLU A 114 -15.94 -5.84 7.27
CA GLU A 114 -15.98 -7.02 6.40
C GLU A 114 -14.76 -7.17 5.49
N CYS A 115 -13.97 -6.13 5.27
CA CYS A 115 -12.79 -6.23 4.41
C CYS A 115 -11.63 -6.92 5.14
N ASP A 116 -10.87 -7.73 4.40
CA ASP A 116 -9.66 -8.38 4.92
C ASP A 116 -8.51 -7.37 5.09
N VAL A 117 -8.40 -6.42 4.15
CA VAL A 117 -7.34 -5.40 4.12
C VAL A 117 -7.93 -4.03 3.88
N LEU A 118 -7.60 -3.06 4.74
CA LEU A 118 -7.96 -1.65 4.58
C LEU A 118 -6.70 -0.84 4.28
N VAL A 119 -6.58 -0.43 3.03
CA VAL A 119 -5.54 0.48 2.54
C VAL A 119 -6.09 1.89 2.49
N VAL A 120 -5.32 2.91 2.84
CA VAL A 120 -5.74 4.31 2.77
C VAL A 120 -4.71 5.13 2.00
N GLY A 121 -5.18 5.83 0.98
CA GLY A 121 -4.37 6.73 0.16
C GLY A 121 -5.05 8.07 -0.10
N PHE A 122 -4.38 8.95 -0.84
CA PHE A 122 -4.94 10.19 -1.33
C PHE A 122 -5.04 10.18 -2.86
N HIS A 123 -6.27 10.39 -3.37
CA HIS A 123 -6.53 10.42 -4.81
C HIS A 123 -7.16 11.74 -5.27
N ARG A 124 -6.95 12.08 -6.56
CA ARG A 124 -7.47 13.33 -7.15
C ARG A 124 -8.98 13.32 -7.41
N TYR A 125 -9.47 12.20 -7.92
CA TYR A 125 -10.81 12.11 -8.47
C TYR A 125 -11.81 11.60 -7.44
N ILE A 126 -11.90 12.33 -6.33
CA ILE A 126 -12.83 12.02 -5.25
C ILE A 126 -14.08 12.87 -5.41
N GLY A 127 -15.25 12.24 -5.46
CA GLY A 127 -16.53 12.91 -5.56
C GLY A 127 -16.84 13.77 -4.33
N PHE A 128 -17.52 14.89 -4.57
CA PHE A 128 -17.90 15.84 -3.53
C PHE A 128 -19.32 15.60 -2.98
N LYS A 129 -19.83 14.38 -3.07
CA LYS A 129 -21.15 14.03 -2.56
C LYS A 129 -21.08 13.69 -1.06
N GLY A 130 -21.92 14.33 -0.25
CA GLY A 130 -22.07 14.07 1.19
C GLY A 130 -21.80 15.26 2.09
N GLU A 131 -22.47 15.30 3.24
CA GLU A 131 -22.44 16.41 4.21
C GLU A 131 -21.07 16.59 4.91
N LYS A 132 -20.28 15.55 5.00
CA LYS A 132 -18.93 15.56 5.64
C LYS A 132 -17.88 16.37 4.86
N ARG A 133 -18.24 16.99 3.73
CA ARG A 133 -17.33 17.71 2.83
C ARG A 133 -17.72 19.16 2.64
N GLY A 134 -17.60 19.94 3.71
CA GLY A 134 -17.73 21.40 3.64
C GLY A 134 -16.74 22.05 2.66
N GLY A 135 -16.89 23.36 2.43
CA GLY A 135 -16.03 24.12 1.51
C GLY A 135 -14.53 23.94 1.78
N TYR A 136 -14.13 23.82 3.06
CA TYR A 136 -12.74 23.60 3.44
C TYR A 136 -12.19 22.24 2.96
N ALA A 137 -12.94 21.15 3.14
CA ALA A 137 -12.52 19.83 2.65
C ALA A 137 -12.38 19.80 1.12
N ARG A 138 -13.29 20.49 0.39
CA ARG A 138 -13.20 20.60 -1.07
C ARG A 138 -11.96 21.39 -1.51
N ALA A 139 -11.65 22.50 -0.85
CA ALA A 139 -10.45 23.28 -1.13
C ALA A 139 -9.18 22.46 -0.87
N TRP A 140 -9.13 21.74 0.25
CA TRP A 140 -8.02 20.85 0.60
C TRP A 140 -7.82 19.73 -0.43
N LEU A 141 -8.88 19.03 -0.85
CA LEU A 141 -8.83 18.01 -1.89
C LEU A 141 -8.33 18.57 -3.22
N PHE A 142 -8.85 19.75 -3.60
CA PHE A 142 -8.44 20.42 -4.84
C PHE A 142 -6.96 20.82 -4.79
N GLN A 143 -6.51 21.43 -3.69
CA GLN A 143 -5.13 21.89 -3.56
C GLN A 143 -4.14 20.73 -3.61
N ASN A 144 -4.37 19.64 -2.87
CA ASN A 144 -3.51 18.46 -2.92
C ASN A 144 -3.55 17.75 -4.30
N GLY A 145 -4.71 17.69 -4.92
CA GLY A 145 -4.89 16.94 -6.16
C GLY A 145 -4.40 17.67 -7.41
N PHE A 146 -4.56 18.99 -7.48
CA PHE A 146 -4.47 19.76 -8.74
C PHE A 146 -3.52 20.95 -8.69
N CYS A 147 -3.10 21.43 -7.52
CA CYS A 147 -2.15 22.54 -7.43
C CYS A 147 -0.70 22.09 -7.57
N GLY A 148 0.17 23.04 -7.93
CA GLY A 148 1.61 22.83 -8.03
C GLY A 148 2.28 22.52 -6.68
N LEU A 149 3.57 22.13 -6.72
CA LEU A 149 4.33 21.66 -5.59
C LEU A 149 4.35 22.67 -4.42
N GLU A 150 4.61 23.94 -4.70
CA GLU A 150 4.71 24.96 -3.64
C GLU A 150 3.40 25.09 -2.85
N LYS A 151 2.25 25.07 -3.54
CA LYS A 151 0.95 25.11 -2.85
C LYS A 151 0.68 23.86 -2.02
N ARG A 152 1.15 22.70 -2.47
CA ARG A 152 1.03 21.45 -1.70
C ARG A 152 1.94 21.43 -0.46
N LYS A 153 3.11 22.08 -0.52
CA LYS A 153 4.00 22.22 0.64
C LYS A 153 3.34 23.00 1.79
N GLU A 154 2.47 23.97 1.49
CA GLU A 154 1.73 24.69 2.52
C GLU A 154 0.75 23.80 3.32
N LEU A 155 0.43 22.62 2.80
CA LEU A 155 -0.53 21.69 3.40
C LEU A 155 0.11 20.57 4.21
N VAL A 156 1.45 20.51 4.31
CA VAL A 156 2.17 19.40 4.96
C VAL A 156 1.65 19.13 6.37
N GLU A 157 1.51 20.16 7.22
CA GLU A 157 1.00 19.99 8.58
C GLU A 157 -0.44 19.46 8.61
N VAL A 158 -1.30 20.00 7.76
CA VAL A 158 -2.71 19.59 7.67
C VAL A 158 -2.84 18.16 7.17
N ASN A 159 -2.05 17.79 6.15
CA ASN A 159 -2.03 16.44 5.61
C ASN A 159 -1.48 15.44 6.63
N THR A 160 -0.40 15.78 7.32
CA THR A 160 0.20 14.96 8.37
C THR A 160 -0.83 14.67 9.46
N ALA A 161 -1.50 15.70 9.98
CA ALA A 161 -2.55 15.55 10.97
C ALA A 161 -3.70 14.66 10.46
N ALA A 162 -4.10 14.82 9.18
CA ALA A 162 -5.18 14.03 8.59
C ALA A 162 -4.85 12.54 8.53
N TYR A 163 -3.62 12.16 8.13
CA TYR A 163 -3.20 10.75 8.14
C TYR A 163 -3.10 10.18 9.56
N ILE A 164 -2.56 10.95 10.51
CA ILE A 164 -2.48 10.55 11.92
C ILE A 164 -3.87 10.29 12.49
N GLU A 165 -4.81 11.22 12.29
CA GLU A 165 -6.18 11.06 12.77
C GLU A 165 -6.92 9.91 12.08
N ALA A 166 -6.69 9.66 10.80
CA ALA A 166 -7.25 8.51 10.12
C ALA A 166 -6.79 7.18 10.74
N MET A 167 -5.49 7.05 11.03
CA MET A 167 -4.93 5.86 11.69
C MET A 167 -5.46 5.65 13.11
N ARG A 168 -5.84 6.72 13.80
CA ARG A 168 -6.45 6.66 15.15
C ARG A 168 -7.92 6.28 15.12
N LYS A 169 -8.65 6.75 14.10
CA LYS A 169 -10.09 6.54 13.96
C LYS A 169 -10.46 5.19 13.35
N PHE A 170 -9.64 4.70 12.41
CA PHE A 170 -9.98 3.53 11.61
C PHE A 170 -8.94 2.41 11.76
N PRO A 171 -9.37 1.15 11.65
CA PRO A 171 -8.47 -0.02 11.70
C PRO A 171 -7.68 -0.18 10.39
N ILE A 172 -6.94 0.85 10.00
CA ILE A 172 -6.14 0.89 8.78
C ILE A 172 -4.99 -0.12 8.89
N ASP A 173 -4.77 -0.89 7.83
CA ASP A 173 -3.65 -1.83 7.75
C ASP A 173 -2.44 -1.20 7.05
N CYS A 174 -2.68 -0.38 6.02
CA CYS A 174 -1.63 0.18 5.19
C CYS A 174 -1.93 1.60 4.73
N ILE A 175 -0.92 2.47 4.75
CA ILE A 175 -0.95 3.75 4.04
C ILE A 175 -0.33 3.55 2.66
N ALA A 176 -1.14 3.73 1.61
CA ALA A 176 -0.72 3.60 0.22
C ALA A 176 0.05 4.83 -0.26
N HIS A 177 1.03 4.59 -1.14
CA HIS A 177 1.80 5.60 -1.89
C HIS A 177 1.98 6.93 -1.12
N LEU A 178 2.44 6.82 0.14
CA LEU A 178 2.63 7.95 1.05
C LEU A 178 3.45 9.05 0.37
N ASN A 179 3.09 10.31 0.63
CA ASN A 179 3.76 11.50 0.10
C ASN A 179 3.63 11.70 -1.44
N HIS A 180 2.89 10.84 -2.15
CA HIS A 180 2.75 10.96 -3.61
C HIS A 180 1.98 12.23 -4.03
N ARG A 181 0.83 12.52 -3.43
CA ARG A 181 0.00 13.70 -3.74
C ARG A 181 -0.14 14.64 -2.55
N ALA A 182 -0.65 14.13 -1.46
CA ALA A 182 -0.70 14.83 -0.20
C ALA A 182 0.67 14.74 0.46
N LEU A 183 1.45 15.82 0.37
CA LEU A 183 2.75 15.91 1.02
C LEU A 183 2.58 15.93 2.52
N VAL A 184 3.41 15.18 3.23
CA VAL A 184 3.35 15.02 4.68
C VAL A 184 4.74 15.14 5.31
N ASP A 185 4.77 15.35 6.60
CA ASP A 185 5.92 15.03 7.45
C ASP A 185 5.98 13.50 7.58
N VAL A 186 6.87 12.86 6.80
CA VAL A 186 6.97 11.40 6.70
C VAL A 186 7.40 10.79 8.03
N GLU A 187 8.28 11.44 8.78
CA GLU A 187 8.76 10.96 10.08
C GLU A 187 7.57 10.80 11.04
N ARG A 188 6.79 11.84 11.24
CA ARG A 188 5.63 11.84 12.14
C ARG A 188 4.54 10.84 11.72
N VAL A 189 4.30 10.70 10.41
CA VAL A 189 3.35 9.69 9.91
C VAL A 189 3.87 8.29 10.17
N CYS A 190 5.15 8.02 9.95
CA CYS A 190 5.76 6.70 10.21
C CYS A 190 5.80 6.35 11.70
N GLU A 191 6.08 7.31 12.58
CA GLU A 191 6.01 7.10 14.04
C GLU A 191 4.59 6.68 14.48
N GLU A 192 3.56 7.39 14.00
CA GLU A 192 2.18 7.02 14.30
C GLU A 192 1.81 5.68 13.67
N ALA A 193 2.21 5.41 12.43
CA ALA A 193 1.99 4.13 11.75
C ALA A 193 2.60 2.98 12.55
N LYS A 194 3.84 3.11 13.02
CA LYS A 194 4.49 2.12 13.91
C LYS A 194 3.68 1.92 15.20
N ARG A 195 3.25 3.01 15.84
CA ARG A 195 2.48 2.96 17.10
C ARG A 195 1.15 2.24 16.92
N GLN A 196 0.51 2.42 15.78
CA GLN A 196 -0.78 1.81 15.42
C GLN A 196 -0.63 0.42 14.77
N GLY A 197 0.58 -0.05 14.46
CA GLY A 197 0.80 -1.29 13.71
C GLY A 197 0.28 -1.20 12.26
N VAL A 198 0.41 -0.02 11.64
CA VAL A 198 0.06 0.25 10.24
C VAL A 198 1.31 0.12 9.39
N TYR A 199 1.21 -0.54 8.25
CA TYR A 199 2.29 -0.63 7.27
C TYR A 199 2.38 0.64 6.43
N ILE A 200 3.60 1.01 6.03
CA ILE A 200 3.82 1.97 4.95
C ILE A 200 4.07 1.17 3.66
N GLU A 201 3.34 1.51 2.61
CA GLU A 201 3.49 0.82 1.33
C GLU A 201 4.78 1.21 0.61
N LEU A 202 5.53 0.21 0.17
CA LEU A 202 6.48 0.34 -0.92
C LEU A 202 5.70 0.10 -2.22
N ASN A 203 5.28 1.19 -2.86
CA ASN A 203 4.43 1.14 -4.05
C ASN A 203 5.29 1.19 -5.32
N GLU A 204 5.22 0.15 -6.16
CA GLU A 204 6.06 0.04 -7.36
C GLU A 204 5.92 1.22 -8.34
N LYS A 205 4.75 1.89 -8.36
CA LYS A 205 4.54 3.05 -9.25
C LYS A 205 5.04 4.36 -8.67
N HIS A 206 5.09 4.50 -7.34
CA HIS A 206 5.18 5.78 -6.64
C HIS A 206 6.31 5.85 -5.60
N LEU A 207 7.32 4.98 -5.70
CA LEU A 207 8.48 4.96 -4.80
C LEU A 207 9.29 6.26 -4.80
N ASP A 208 9.29 6.97 -5.92
CA ASP A 208 9.94 8.29 -6.07
C ASP A 208 9.46 9.30 -5.01
N ALA A 209 8.21 9.18 -4.56
CA ALA A 209 7.66 10.04 -3.52
C ALA A 209 8.32 9.84 -2.14
N LEU A 210 8.98 8.71 -1.92
CA LEU A 210 9.65 8.36 -0.65
C LEU A 210 11.17 8.62 -0.67
N GLU A 211 11.79 8.84 -1.83
CA GLU A 211 13.26 8.95 -1.96
C GLU A 211 13.86 10.05 -1.08
N GLY A 212 13.16 11.18 -0.92
CA GLY A 212 13.62 12.28 -0.05
C GLY A 212 13.46 12.04 1.46
N SER A 213 12.85 10.92 1.87
CA SER A 213 12.45 10.65 3.27
C SER A 213 12.98 9.30 3.78
N VAL A 214 13.94 8.69 3.10
CA VAL A 214 14.43 7.34 3.42
C VAL A 214 15.01 7.25 4.83
N ALA A 215 15.74 8.27 5.30
CA ALA A 215 16.25 8.31 6.66
C ALA A 215 15.10 8.20 7.68
N ALA A 216 14.05 9.01 7.52
CA ALA A 216 12.86 8.96 8.39
C ALA A 216 12.16 7.58 8.35
N LEU A 217 12.06 6.95 7.17
CA LEU A 217 11.51 5.59 7.03
C LEU A 217 12.31 4.56 7.81
N ILE A 218 13.64 4.64 7.76
CA ILE A 218 14.52 3.70 8.47
C ILE A 218 14.51 3.96 9.98
N GLU A 219 14.69 5.21 10.39
CA GLU A 219 14.81 5.61 11.80
C GLU A 219 13.53 5.45 12.60
N SER A 220 12.36 5.68 11.98
CA SER A 220 11.05 5.45 12.63
C SER A 220 10.86 3.99 13.09
N GLY A 221 11.51 3.03 12.42
CA GLY A 221 11.33 1.61 12.69
C GLY A 221 9.95 1.08 12.29
N VAL A 222 9.23 1.76 11.38
CA VAL A 222 7.95 1.31 10.82
C VAL A 222 8.14 0.06 9.95
N ASN A 223 7.13 -0.77 9.84
CA ASN A 223 7.10 -1.90 8.92
C ASN A 223 6.56 -1.48 7.56
N PHE A 224 7.05 -2.14 6.52
CA PHE A 224 6.66 -1.92 5.14
C PHE A 224 5.86 -3.08 4.59
N ILE A 225 5.02 -2.81 3.61
CA ILE A 225 4.34 -3.83 2.81
C ILE A 225 4.51 -3.50 1.32
N VAL A 226 4.66 -4.51 0.49
CA VAL A 226 4.85 -4.29 -0.94
C VAL A 226 3.52 -4.30 -1.70
N GLY A 227 3.39 -3.41 -2.67
CA GLY A 227 2.24 -3.32 -3.56
C GLY A 227 2.66 -2.88 -4.96
N THR A 228 2.16 -3.61 -5.98
CA THR A 228 2.40 -3.21 -7.37
C THR A 228 1.46 -2.13 -7.85
N ASP A 229 0.34 -1.95 -7.15
CA ASP A 229 -0.77 -1.11 -7.59
C ASP A 229 -1.20 -1.51 -9.03
N ALA A 230 -1.24 -2.84 -9.26
CA ALA A 230 -1.44 -3.40 -10.58
C ALA A 230 -2.88 -3.24 -11.05
N HIS A 231 -3.05 -2.54 -12.18
CA HIS A 231 -4.32 -2.40 -12.90
C HIS A 231 -4.46 -3.40 -14.06
N ASP A 232 -3.48 -4.26 -14.24
CA ASP A 232 -3.44 -5.33 -15.25
C ASP A 232 -2.72 -6.54 -14.66
N ALA A 233 -3.27 -7.74 -14.85
CA ALA A 233 -2.68 -8.97 -14.34
C ALA A 233 -1.22 -9.21 -14.78
N LYS A 234 -0.81 -8.62 -15.92
CA LYS A 234 0.57 -8.67 -16.41
C LYS A 234 1.57 -7.88 -15.56
N LYS A 235 1.09 -6.96 -14.72
CA LYS A 235 1.92 -6.14 -13.83
C LYS A 235 1.99 -6.68 -12.41
N LEU A 236 1.11 -7.62 -12.06
CA LEU A 236 1.06 -8.24 -10.75
C LEU A 236 2.41 -8.90 -10.43
N GLY A 237 2.91 -8.65 -9.23
CA GLY A 237 4.19 -9.19 -8.75
C GLY A 237 5.44 -8.64 -9.45
N LYS A 238 5.35 -7.65 -10.35
CA LYS A 238 6.52 -6.97 -10.92
C LYS A 238 6.97 -5.87 -9.97
N MET A 239 8.04 -6.12 -9.23
CA MET A 239 8.53 -5.29 -8.13
C MET A 239 10.01 -4.93 -8.32
N ASP A 240 10.40 -4.61 -9.56
CA ASP A 240 11.81 -4.32 -9.90
C ASP A 240 12.30 -3.03 -9.22
N LYS A 241 11.45 -1.98 -9.17
CA LYS A 241 11.81 -0.73 -8.50
C LYS A 241 11.84 -0.90 -6.98
N ILE A 242 10.94 -1.70 -6.40
CA ILE A 242 10.95 -2.02 -4.97
C ILE A 242 12.25 -2.74 -4.62
N ALA A 243 12.65 -3.74 -5.39
CA ALA A 243 13.90 -4.47 -5.19
C ALA A 243 15.10 -3.51 -5.24
N ALA A 244 15.19 -2.68 -6.29
CA ALA A 244 16.24 -1.69 -6.44
C ALA A 244 16.24 -0.64 -5.32
N PHE A 245 15.06 -0.24 -4.82
CA PHE A 245 14.94 0.72 -3.71
C PHE A 245 15.45 0.12 -2.40
N ILE A 246 15.08 -1.12 -2.09
CA ILE A 246 15.53 -1.83 -0.89
C ILE A 246 17.06 -1.94 -0.91
N GLU A 247 17.65 -2.32 -2.04
CA GLU A 247 19.09 -2.46 -2.22
C GLU A 247 19.82 -1.10 -2.16
N LYS A 248 19.33 -0.12 -2.94
CA LYS A 248 19.96 1.23 -3.02
C LYS A 248 20.07 1.91 -1.66
N TYR A 249 19.09 1.72 -0.80
CA TYR A 249 19.01 2.42 0.48
C TYR A 249 19.26 1.53 1.69
N ASP A 250 19.69 0.29 1.47
CA ASP A 250 19.90 -0.70 2.54
C ASP A 250 18.70 -0.78 3.50
N LEU A 251 17.49 -0.82 2.90
CA LEU A 251 16.26 -0.87 3.69
C LEU A 251 16.19 -2.21 4.43
N PRO A 252 15.93 -2.21 5.76
CA PRO A 252 15.95 -3.45 6.55
C PRO A 252 14.89 -4.44 6.05
N ARG A 253 15.35 -5.48 5.33
CA ARG A 253 14.48 -6.48 4.67
C ARG A 253 13.57 -7.21 5.65
N GLU A 254 13.99 -7.35 6.90
CA GLU A 254 13.19 -7.96 7.97
C GLU A 254 11.94 -7.16 8.31
N ARG A 255 11.88 -5.89 7.97
CA ARG A 255 10.70 -5.03 8.12
C ARG A 255 9.84 -4.91 6.86
N VAL A 256 10.23 -5.56 5.75
CA VAL A 256 9.47 -5.56 4.51
C VAL A 256 8.64 -6.82 4.39
N PHE A 257 7.34 -6.69 4.37
CA PHE A 257 6.37 -7.79 4.27
C PHE A 257 5.89 -7.96 2.83
N GLY A 258 5.63 -9.19 2.44
CA GLY A 258 5.30 -9.57 1.06
C GLY A 258 6.50 -10.04 0.26
N ILE A 259 7.69 -10.08 0.87
CA ILE A 259 8.90 -10.64 0.28
C ILE A 259 9.51 -11.70 1.20
N ASP A 260 10.35 -12.58 0.64
CA ASP A 260 11.20 -13.55 1.36
C ASP A 260 10.42 -14.40 2.39
N GLY A 261 9.18 -14.75 2.04
CA GLY A 261 8.30 -15.55 2.90
C GLY A 261 7.65 -14.78 4.05
N ARG A 262 7.90 -13.47 4.18
CA ARG A 262 7.32 -12.63 5.24
C ARG A 262 5.88 -12.26 4.92
N LYS A 263 4.97 -12.87 5.67
CA LYS A 263 3.53 -12.61 5.57
C LYS A 263 3.12 -11.49 6.50
N PRO A 264 2.38 -10.46 6.01
CA PRO A 264 1.82 -9.43 6.89
C PRO A 264 0.70 -9.98 7.77
N THR A 265 0.44 -9.29 8.87
CA THR A 265 -0.71 -9.52 9.74
C THR A 265 -1.63 -8.31 9.65
N PHE A 266 -2.89 -8.54 9.31
CA PHE A 266 -3.91 -7.50 9.21
C PHE A 266 -4.79 -7.47 10.46
N LYS A 267 -5.34 -6.28 10.74
CA LYS A 267 -6.17 -6.04 11.93
C LYS A 267 -7.49 -6.80 11.88
N ASP A 268 -7.97 -7.27 13.02
CA ASP A 268 -9.35 -7.72 13.15
C ASP A 268 -10.29 -6.50 13.19
N LYS A 269 -11.07 -6.35 12.12
CA LYS A 269 -11.99 -5.22 11.92
C LYS A 269 -13.43 -5.51 12.36
N LYS A 270 -13.74 -6.75 12.74
CA LYS A 270 -15.12 -7.17 13.07
C LYS A 270 -15.75 -6.38 14.22
N ARG A 271 -14.92 -5.86 15.12
CA ARG A 271 -15.36 -5.08 16.30
C ARG A 271 -15.26 -3.58 16.10
N PHE A 272 -14.95 -3.14 14.88
CA PHE A 272 -14.87 -1.71 14.59
C PHE A 272 -16.24 -1.04 14.76
N CYS A 273 -16.29 -0.01 15.61
CA CYS A 273 -17.44 0.88 15.81
C CYS A 273 -16.95 2.30 15.62
N GLU A 274 -17.67 3.09 14.81
CA GLU A 274 -17.46 4.53 14.68
C GLU A 274 -17.82 5.27 15.96
#